data_67ead4f419dca85d9558d4d72478b5b9
#
_entry.id   67ead4f419dca85d9558d4d72478b5b9
#
_cell.length_a   1.000
_cell.length_b   1.000
_cell.length_c   1.000
_cell.angle_alpha   90.00
_cell.angle_beta   90.00
_cell.angle_gamma   90.00
#
_symmetry.space_group_name_H-M   'P 1'
#
loop_
_entity.id
_entity.type
_entity.pdbx_description
1 polymer ?
#
loop_
_entity_poly.entity_id
_entity_poly.type
_entity_poly.pdbx_seq_one_letter_code
_entity_poly.pdbx_strand_id
1 'polypeptide(L)'
;MGMFKEAADIRTADTLDLEKPIAHVHEVVAQPSKIQKRLIKSLAKRAGKIRDGSVDPKDDNMLCVTNDGRKIGLDQRLMQPGCPDNPNSKVNMCVQNVFDIYTKTTPNRSTQLIFCDMSTPKSDTRQDRFEIYRPNEAKDSGYDLVRKKVGLGSGDEDSPKRISSFADIKSYVDKHSPEAEDKLQEGDIAVFRIPSEDGTIIESRAAVFTDGKFTEDNSIELMDSLGMSPVEDMPPKPFNVYDDIRSKLVELGVPEKEIAFIHDYDTAEKKQALFNQMNSGDIRVLLGSTAKCGAGMNAQAKMIALHHLDAPLRPSEDGQSKRNILV
;
A
#
# COMPACT_ATOMS: atom_id res chain seq x y z
N MET A 1 28.03 -32.69 -4.95
CA MET A 1 26.95 -33.06 -3.99
C MET A 1 27.31 -34.16 -2.98
N GLY A 2 28.37 -34.97 -3.19
CA GLY A 2 28.76 -36.05 -2.26
C GLY A 2 29.22 -35.57 -0.88
N MET A 3 30.15 -34.63 -0.82
CA MET A 3 30.74 -34.12 0.44
C MET A 3 29.75 -33.43 1.37
N PHE A 4 28.64 -32.85 0.86
CA PHE A 4 27.65 -32.21 1.71
C PHE A 4 26.76 -33.22 2.45
N LYS A 5 26.57 -34.42 1.88
CA LYS A 5 25.79 -35.49 2.51
C LYS A 5 26.50 -36.16 3.68
N GLU A 6 27.84 -36.07 3.73
CA GLU A 6 28.64 -36.66 4.81
C GLU A 6 28.74 -35.74 6.05
N ALA A 7 28.49 -34.42 5.86
CA ALA A 7 28.67 -33.43 6.91
C ALA A 7 27.33 -32.80 7.40
N ALA A 8 26.21 -33.06 6.74
CA ALA A 8 24.90 -32.46 7.05
C ALA A 8 23.80 -33.51 7.04
N ASP A 9 22.96 -33.49 8.09
CA ASP A 9 21.69 -34.24 8.11
C ASP A 9 20.69 -33.54 7.19
N ILE A 10 20.60 -34.01 5.94
CA ILE A 10 19.71 -33.43 4.92
C ILE A 10 18.37 -34.14 5.03
N ARG A 11 17.38 -33.43 5.56
CA ARG A 11 15.98 -33.86 5.58
C ARG A 11 15.21 -33.11 4.51
N THR A 12 14.76 -33.82 3.51
CA THR A 12 13.85 -33.26 2.50
C THR A 12 12.40 -33.49 2.94
N ALA A 13 11.47 -32.71 2.38
CA ALA A 13 10.05 -32.88 2.66
C ALA A 13 9.51 -34.31 2.38
N ASP A 14 10.22 -35.08 1.55
CA ASP A 14 9.87 -36.47 1.22
C ASP A 14 10.42 -37.46 2.25
N THR A 15 11.41 -37.07 3.08
CA THR A 15 11.98 -37.88 4.17
C THR A 15 11.34 -37.58 5.52
N LEU A 16 10.55 -36.49 5.60
CA LEU A 16 9.74 -36.13 6.76
C LEU A 16 8.32 -36.59 6.46
N ASP A 17 7.77 -37.44 7.29
CA ASP A 17 6.37 -37.92 7.22
C ASP A 17 5.44 -36.80 7.72
N LEU A 18 5.39 -35.71 6.96
CA LEU A 18 4.58 -34.54 7.27
C LEU A 18 3.24 -34.67 6.54
N GLU A 19 2.15 -34.51 7.28
CA GLU A 19 0.84 -34.32 6.67
C GLU A 19 0.83 -33.05 5.84
N LYS A 20 0.80 -33.20 4.51
CA LYS A 20 0.79 -32.07 3.56
C LYS A 20 -0.62 -31.90 3.01
N PRO A 21 -1.16 -30.68 2.97
CA PRO A 21 -2.43 -30.45 2.30
C PRO A 21 -2.30 -30.72 0.80
N ILE A 22 -3.35 -31.30 0.22
CA ILE A 22 -3.45 -31.56 -1.21
C ILE A 22 -3.88 -30.25 -1.90
N ALA A 23 -3.04 -29.73 -2.78
CA ALA A 23 -3.36 -28.53 -3.53
C ALA A 23 -4.22 -28.86 -4.76
N HIS A 24 -5.40 -28.25 -4.86
CA HIS A 24 -6.25 -28.27 -6.03
C HIS A 24 -6.05 -26.97 -6.81
N VAL A 25 -5.42 -27.02 -7.98
CA VAL A 25 -5.14 -25.86 -8.80
C VAL A 25 -6.31 -25.61 -9.76
N HIS A 26 -6.89 -24.40 -9.68
CA HIS A 26 -7.94 -23.96 -10.59
C HIS A 26 -7.44 -22.78 -11.42
N GLU A 27 -7.38 -22.94 -12.73
CA GLU A 27 -7.09 -21.86 -13.67
C GLU A 27 -8.36 -21.10 -14.01
N VAL A 28 -8.36 -19.79 -13.74
CA VAL A 28 -9.47 -18.89 -14.09
C VAL A 28 -9.01 -17.96 -15.20
N VAL A 29 -9.59 -18.10 -16.40
CA VAL A 29 -9.19 -17.35 -17.59
C VAL A 29 -10.14 -16.21 -17.84
N ALA A 30 -9.68 -14.97 -17.63
CA ALA A 30 -10.41 -13.76 -17.96
C ALA A 30 -10.26 -13.41 -19.45
N GLN A 31 -11.36 -13.07 -20.10
CA GLN A 31 -11.33 -12.62 -21.48
C GLN A 31 -10.97 -11.13 -21.58
N PRO A 32 -10.01 -10.74 -22.44
CA PRO A 32 -9.58 -9.36 -22.55
C PRO A 32 -10.69 -8.48 -23.14
N SER A 33 -10.91 -7.32 -22.55
CA SER A 33 -11.83 -6.30 -23.04
C SER A 33 -11.37 -5.70 -24.38
N LYS A 34 -12.28 -4.97 -25.04
CA LYS A 34 -11.92 -4.20 -26.25
C LYS A 34 -10.83 -3.15 -25.95
N ILE A 35 -10.85 -2.56 -24.77
CA ILE A 35 -9.85 -1.56 -24.32
C ILE A 35 -8.51 -2.25 -24.15
N GLN A 36 -8.44 -3.36 -23.40
CA GLN A 36 -7.21 -4.13 -23.23
C GLN A 36 -6.59 -4.56 -24.57
N LYS A 37 -7.41 -5.06 -25.51
CA LYS A 37 -6.93 -5.41 -26.86
C LYS A 37 -6.32 -4.23 -27.61
N ARG A 38 -6.90 -3.02 -27.47
CA ARG A 38 -6.35 -1.78 -28.05
C ARG A 38 -5.03 -1.39 -27.40
N LEU A 39 -4.95 -1.45 -26.06
CA LEU A 39 -3.74 -1.13 -25.30
C LEU A 39 -2.59 -2.09 -25.65
N ILE A 40 -2.85 -3.39 -25.76
CA ILE A 40 -1.84 -4.39 -26.19
C ILE A 40 -1.33 -4.10 -27.61
N LYS A 41 -2.20 -3.71 -28.55
CA LYS A 41 -1.74 -3.29 -29.90
C LYS A 41 -0.83 -2.06 -29.84
N SER A 42 -1.08 -1.12 -28.92
CA SER A 42 -0.21 0.04 -28.70
C SER A 42 1.16 -0.39 -28.14
N LEU A 43 1.18 -1.33 -27.18
CA LEU A 43 2.45 -1.88 -26.65
C LEU A 43 3.26 -2.58 -27.73
N ALA A 44 2.63 -3.36 -28.60
CA ALA A 44 3.32 -4.02 -29.70
C ALA A 44 4.00 -3.01 -30.65
N LYS A 45 3.35 -1.86 -30.94
CA LYS A 45 3.96 -0.78 -31.72
C LYS A 45 5.15 -0.14 -30.99
N ARG A 46 5.04 0.10 -29.66
CA ARG A 46 6.15 0.63 -28.87
C ARG A 46 7.34 -0.35 -28.88
N ALA A 47 7.10 -1.63 -28.64
CA ALA A 47 8.14 -2.66 -28.71
C ALA A 47 8.84 -2.73 -30.06
N GLY A 48 8.10 -2.52 -31.17
CA GLY A 48 8.67 -2.40 -32.52
C GLY A 48 9.66 -1.22 -32.61
N LYS A 49 9.22 -0.02 -32.22
CA LYS A 49 10.08 1.19 -32.24
C LYS A 49 11.35 1.07 -31.38
N ILE A 50 11.24 0.43 -30.21
CA ILE A 50 12.39 0.19 -29.35
C ILE A 50 13.39 -0.76 -30.03
N ARG A 51 12.88 -1.84 -30.66
CA ARG A 51 13.72 -2.81 -31.39
C ARG A 51 14.41 -2.19 -32.59
N ASP A 52 13.72 -1.30 -33.30
CA ASP A 52 14.25 -0.60 -34.46
C ASP A 52 15.18 0.58 -34.11
N GLY A 53 15.40 0.84 -32.80
CA GLY A 53 16.27 1.91 -32.33
C GLY A 53 15.70 3.33 -32.55
N SER A 54 14.39 3.45 -32.80
CA SER A 54 13.72 4.74 -33.09
C SER A 54 13.38 5.54 -31.83
N VAL A 55 13.68 5.03 -30.63
CA VAL A 55 13.36 5.67 -29.34
C VAL A 55 14.57 5.58 -28.43
N ASP A 56 14.89 6.69 -27.72
CA ASP A 56 15.96 6.67 -26.73
C ASP A 56 15.58 5.71 -25.57
N PRO A 57 16.48 4.80 -25.14
CA PRO A 57 16.23 3.90 -24.01
C PRO A 57 15.86 4.60 -22.70
N LYS A 58 16.18 5.89 -22.54
CA LYS A 58 15.79 6.72 -21.40
C LYS A 58 14.31 7.11 -21.44
N ASP A 59 13.76 7.29 -22.65
CA ASP A 59 12.37 7.68 -22.83
C ASP A 59 11.43 6.47 -22.79
N ASP A 60 11.81 5.36 -23.43
CA ASP A 60 11.06 4.10 -23.40
C ASP A 60 11.99 2.90 -23.65
N ASN A 61 11.69 1.78 -22.97
CA ASN A 61 12.47 0.55 -23.08
C ASN A 61 11.61 -0.68 -22.85
N MET A 62 12.17 -1.87 -23.15
CA MET A 62 11.43 -3.13 -23.05
C MET A 62 10.95 -3.44 -21.62
N LEU A 63 11.64 -2.93 -20.57
CA LEU A 63 11.20 -3.09 -19.18
C LEU A 63 9.91 -2.30 -18.92
N CYS A 64 9.83 -1.07 -19.43
CA CYS A 64 8.62 -0.25 -19.38
C CYS A 64 7.46 -0.94 -20.09
N VAL A 65 7.68 -1.43 -21.32
CA VAL A 65 6.67 -2.15 -22.10
C VAL A 65 6.19 -3.41 -21.36
N THR A 66 7.12 -4.16 -20.73
CA THR A 66 6.76 -5.37 -19.95
C THR A 66 5.92 -5.02 -18.72
N ASN A 67 6.31 -3.99 -17.99
CA ASN A 67 5.54 -3.54 -16.81
C ASN A 67 4.14 -3.05 -17.20
N ASP A 68 4.03 -2.28 -18.28
CA ASP A 68 2.76 -1.81 -18.78
C ASP A 68 1.88 -2.99 -19.26
N GLY A 69 2.49 -3.99 -19.91
CA GLY A 69 1.81 -5.23 -20.28
C GLY A 69 1.23 -5.99 -19.10
N ARG A 70 1.97 -6.08 -18.01
CA ARG A 70 1.50 -6.68 -16.75
C ARG A 70 0.34 -5.90 -16.15
N LYS A 71 0.41 -4.56 -16.11
CA LYS A 71 -0.68 -3.69 -15.65
C LYS A 71 -1.95 -3.91 -16.49
N ILE A 72 -1.84 -3.90 -17.83
CA ILE A 72 -2.97 -4.15 -18.74
C ILE A 72 -3.56 -5.55 -18.50
N GLY A 73 -2.70 -6.54 -18.28
CA GLY A 73 -3.12 -7.91 -18.02
C GLY A 73 -3.85 -8.08 -16.69
N LEU A 74 -3.58 -7.24 -15.70
CA LEU A 74 -4.26 -7.23 -14.42
C LEU A 74 -5.56 -6.43 -14.50
N ASP A 75 -5.48 -5.13 -14.76
CA ASP A 75 -6.64 -4.24 -14.91
C ASP A 75 -6.33 -3.06 -15.84
N GLN A 76 -7.24 -2.78 -16.78
CA GLN A 76 -7.10 -1.69 -17.76
C GLN A 76 -7.01 -0.30 -17.10
N ARG A 77 -7.63 -0.12 -15.91
CA ARG A 77 -7.66 1.15 -15.16
C ARG A 77 -6.28 1.53 -14.63
N LEU A 78 -5.35 0.57 -14.49
CA LEU A 78 -3.95 0.85 -14.11
C LEU A 78 -3.16 1.59 -15.19
N MET A 79 -3.60 1.49 -16.46
CA MET A 79 -2.94 2.16 -17.59
C MET A 79 -3.72 3.37 -18.09
N GLN A 80 -5.02 3.32 -17.98
CA GLN A 80 -5.89 4.40 -18.44
C GLN A 80 -6.90 4.71 -17.32
N PRO A 81 -6.57 5.63 -16.38
CA PRO A 81 -7.49 6.11 -15.36
C PRO A 81 -8.78 6.62 -16.03
N GLY A 82 -9.93 6.38 -15.40
CA GLY A 82 -11.24 6.75 -15.98
C GLY A 82 -11.84 5.73 -16.95
N CYS A 83 -11.13 4.64 -17.27
CA CYS A 83 -11.76 3.51 -17.94
C CYS A 83 -12.87 2.90 -17.06
N PRO A 84 -13.99 2.47 -17.65
CA PRO A 84 -15.01 1.74 -16.91
C PRO A 84 -14.45 0.41 -16.38
N ASP A 85 -15.00 -0.05 -15.27
CA ASP A 85 -14.71 -1.39 -14.76
C ASP A 85 -15.17 -2.45 -15.76
N ASN A 86 -14.36 -3.49 -15.93
CA ASN A 86 -14.73 -4.64 -16.77
C ASN A 86 -15.26 -5.76 -15.86
N PRO A 87 -16.57 -6.08 -15.92
CA PRO A 87 -17.15 -7.13 -15.07
C PRO A 87 -16.45 -8.49 -15.19
N ASN A 88 -15.84 -8.76 -16.34
CA ASN A 88 -15.11 -10.01 -16.62
C ASN A 88 -13.58 -9.83 -16.43
N SER A 89 -13.13 -8.84 -15.67
CA SER A 89 -11.71 -8.67 -15.35
C SER A 89 -11.22 -9.75 -14.38
N LYS A 90 -9.91 -9.98 -14.36
CA LYS A 90 -9.29 -10.86 -13.37
C LYS A 90 -9.64 -10.46 -11.94
N VAL A 91 -9.67 -9.15 -11.67
CA VAL A 91 -10.00 -8.59 -10.36
C VAL A 91 -11.42 -8.97 -9.96
N ASN A 92 -12.41 -8.75 -10.84
CA ASN A 92 -13.81 -9.08 -10.54
C ASN A 92 -14.04 -10.60 -10.40
N MET A 93 -13.38 -11.41 -11.22
CA MET A 93 -13.45 -12.87 -11.09
C MET A 93 -12.81 -13.34 -9.78
N CYS A 94 -11.71 -12.73 -9.35
CA CYS A 94 -11.10 -13.01 -8.04
C CYS A 94 -12.04 -12.62 -6.90
N VAL A 95 -12.63 -11.43 -6.92
CA VAL A 95 -13.60 -10.97 -5.91
C VAL A 95 -14.74 -11.98 -5.77
N GLN A 96 -15.30 -12.44 -6.90
CA GLN A 96 -16.39 -13.42 -6.87
C GLN A 96 -15.94 -14.76 -6.26
N ASN A 97 -14.77 -15.29 -6.66
CA ASN A 97 -14.24 -16.53 -6.10
C ASN A 97 -13.95 -16.41 -4.60
N VAL A 98 -13.38 -15.29 -4.17
CA VAL A 98 -13.13 -15.02 -2.74
C VAL A 98 -14.45 -14.98 -1.97
N PHE A 99 -15.45 -14.28 -2.49
CA PHE A 99 -16.76 -14.17 -1.85
C PHE A 99 -17.49 -15.51 -1.77
N ASP A 100 -17.43 -16.31 -2.83
CA ASP A 100 -18.05 -17.66 -2.85
C ASP A 100 -17.41 -18.58 -1.80
N ILE A 101 -16.08 -18.58 -1.68
CA ILE A 101 -15.35 -19.35 -0.67
C ILE A 101 -15.63 -18.78 0.72
N TYR A 102 -15.61 -17.46 0.89
CA TYR A 102 -15.94 -16.77 2.14
C TYR A 102 -17.30 -17.23 2.66
N THR A 103 -18.32 -17.20 1.83
CA THR A 103 -19.69 -17.57 2.18
C THR A 103 -19.80 -19.05 2.56
N LYS A 104 -19.23 -19.93 1.74
CA LYS A 104 -19.26 -21.39 1.97
C LYS A 104 -18.54 -21.80 3.25
N THR A 105 -17.50 -21.07 3.64
CA THR A 105 -16.63 -21.43 4.77
C THR A 105 -16.87 -20.57 6.02
N THR A 106 -17.93 -19.79 6.04
CA THR A 106 -18.32 -18.96 7.19
C THR A 106 -18.46 -19.74 8.49
N PRO A 107 -19.03 -20.96 8.53
CA PRO A 107 -19.12 -21.73 9.77
C PRO A 107 -17.74 -22.06 10.39
N ASN A 108 -16.72 -22.28 9.56
CA ASN A 108 -15.36 -22.62 9.98
C ASN A 108 -14.46 -21.40 10.12
N ARG A 109 -14.93 -20.21 9.71
CA ARG A 109 -14.13 -18.98 9.63
C ARG A 109 -12.80 -19.17 8.90
N SER A 110 -12.83 -19.93 7.78
CA SER A 110 -11.63 -20.20 6.99
C SER A 110 -11.09 -18.93 6.36
N THR A 111 -9.78 -18.89 6.13
CA THR A 111 -9.06 -17.73 5.67
C THR A 111 -8.54 -17.91 4.23
N GLN A 112 -8.33 -16.81 3.54
CA GLN A 112 -7.89 -16.75 2.16
C GLN A 112 -6.81 -15.71 1.99
N LEU A 113 -5.87 -15.93 1.06
CA LEU A 113 -4.81 -14.99 0.73
C LEU A 113 -4.85 -14.65 -0.75
N ILE A 114 -4.80 -13.36 -1.06
CA ILE A 114 -4.75 -12.84 -2.42
C ILE A 114 -3.35 -12.25 -2.65
N PHE A 115 -2.61 -12.82 -3.60
CA PHE A 115 -1.33 -12.29 -4.07
C PHE A 115 -1.54 -11.32 -5.22
N CYS A 116 -1.05 -10.09 -5.07
CA CYS A 116 -1.02 -9.08 -6.10
C CYS A 116 0.26 -8.24 -5.95
N ASP A 117 1.21 -8.38 -6.87
CA ASP A 117 2.49 -7.67 -6.87
C ASP A 117 2.41 -6.32 -7.58
N MET A 118 1.47 -6.21 -8.53
CA MET A 118 1.19 -4.95 -9.19
C MET A 118 0.19 -4.13 -8.34
N SER A 119 0.28 -2.80 -8.43
CA SER A 119 -0.65 -1.92 -7.71
C SER A 119 -0.64 -2.09 -6.18
N THR A 120 0.52 -2.42 -5.60
CA THR A 120 0.68 -2.45 -4.14
C THR A 120 0.35 -1.08 -3.56
N PRO A 121 -0.34 -1.01 -2.40
CA PRO A 121 -0.62 0.25 -1.76
C PRO A 121 0.67 1.03 -1.53
N LYS A 122 0.71 2.26 -1.97
CA LYS A 122 1.79 3.19 -1.63
C LYS A 122 1.35 3.94 -0.38
N SER A 123 2.31 4.32 0.47
CA SER A 123 2.01 5.24 1.55
C SER A 123 1.30 6.46 0.99
N ASP A 124 0.12 6.75 1.51
CA ASP A 124 -0.64 7.90 1.05
C ASP A 124 0.13 9.16 1.40
N THR A 125 0.59 9.89 0.38
CA THR A 125 1.25 11.18 0.56
C THR A 125 0.28 12.26 1.09
N ARG A 126 -1.02 11.92 1.16
CA ARG A 126 -2.10 12.74 1.70
C ARG A 126 -2.38 12.46 3.18
N GLN A 127 -1.47 11.77 3.90
CA GLN A 127 -1.61 11.56 5.33
C GLN A 127 -1.55 12.89 6.09
N ASP A 128 -2.23 12.93 7.25
CA ASP A 128 -2.10 14.01 8.21
C ASP A 128 -0.62 14.36 8.40
N ARG A 129 -0.30 15.60 8.30
CA ARG A 129 1.07 16.07 8.47
C ARG A 129 1.11 17.42 9.16
N PHE A 130 2.21 17.70 9.81
CA PHE A 130 2.56 19.06 10.14
C PHE A 130 3.90 19.46 9.51
N GLU A 131 4.03 20.74 9.25
CA GLU A 131 5.24 21.38 8.72
C GLU A 131 5.52 22.60 9.60
N ILE A 132 6.79 22.88 9.86
CA ILE A 132 7.22 24.09 10.58
C ILE A 132 8.08 24.90 9.64
N TYR A 133 7.72 26.16 9.50
CA TYR A 133 8.38 27.16 8.67
C TYR A 133 9.00 28.21 9.56
N ARG A 134 10.21 28.65 9.23
CA ARG A 134 10.95 29.72 9.89
C ARG A 134 11.11 30.90 8.96
N PRO A 135 10.82 32.13 9.40
CA PRO A 135 11.05 33.33 8.61
C PRO A 135 12.51 33.42 8.14
N ASN A 136 12.71 33.69 6.85
CA ASN A 136 14.04 33.89 6.25
C ASN A 136 13.95 34.95 5.14
N GLU A 137 14.28 36.17 5.48
CA GLU A 137 14.25 37.33 4.56
C GLU A 137 15.22 37.19 3.38
N ALA A 138 16.22 36.31 3.45
CA ALA A 138 17.18 36.06 2.38
C ALA A 138 16.65 35.19 1.24
N LYS A 139 15.45 34.62 1.40
CA LYS A 139 14.82 33.76 0.40
C LYS A 139 13.63 34.43 -0.27
N ASP A 140 13.44 34.18 -1.56
CA ASP A 140 12.30 34.70 -2.33
C ASP A 140 10.94 34.26 -1.73
N SER A 141 10.89 33.07 -1.12
CA SER A 141 9.67 32.56 -0.44
C SER A 141 9.46 33.21 0.94
N GLY A 142 10.46 33.90 1.51
CA GLY A 142 10.38 34.44 2.87
C GLY A 142 10.43 33.46 4.01
N TYR A 143 10.50 32.16 3.72
CA TYR A 143 10.45 31.08 4.74
C TYR A 143 11.35 29.89 4.41
N ASP A 144 11.86 29.24 5.47
CA ASP A 144 12.52 27.95 5.42
C ASP A 144 11.65 26.85 6.02
N LEU A 145 11.48 25.75 5.31
CA LEU A 145 10.89 24.54 5.90
C LEU A 145 11.92 23.88 6.84
N VAL A 146 11.75 24.03 8.15
CA VAL A 146 12.70 23.52 9.15
C VAL A 146 12.32 22.13 9.67
N ARG A 147 11.03 21.75 9.60
CA ARG A 147 10.59 20.43 10.05
C ARG A 147 9.34 19.98 9.33
N LYS A 148 9.28 18.67 9.08
CA LYS A 148 8.09 18.02 8.50
C LYS A 148 7.89 16.66 9.16
N LYS A 149 6.63 16.35 9.52
CA LYS A 149 6.23 15.03 9.97
C LYS A 149 4.95 14.60 9.25
N VAL A 150 4.95 13.36 8.78
CA VAL A 150 3.83 12.73 8.08
C VAL A 150 3.37 11.54 8.92
N GLY A 151 2.05 11.30 8.98
CA GLY A 151 1.46 10.24 9.79
C GLY A 151 1.48 10.63 11.28
N LEU A 152 0.45 11.31 11.76
CA LEU A 152 0.42 11.88 13.10
C LEU A 152 0.09 10.86 14.21
N GLY A 153 0.01 9.57 13.85
CA GLY A 153 -0.28 8.47 14.77
C GLY A 153 -1.77 8.22 14.96
N SER A 154 -2.15 6.98 15.25
CA SER A 154 -3.55 6.58 15.44
C SER A 154 -4.09 6.88 16.84
N GLY A 155 -3.21 7.15 17.82
CA GLY A 155 -3.58 7.35 19.21
C GLY A 155 -3.85 6.07 20.00
N ASP A 156 -3.50 4.89 19.46
CA ASP A 156 -3.56 3.63 20.19
C ASP A 156 -2.50 3.58 21.29
N GLU A 157 -2.75 2.81 22.37
CA GLU A 157 -1.90 2.79 23.59
C GLU A 157 -0.42 2.49 23.30
N ASP A 158 -0.11 1.71 22.27
CA ASP A 158 1.25 1.36 21.83
C ASP A 158 1.81 2.24 20.70
N SER A 159 1.02 3.20 20.19
CA SER A 159 1.45 4.14 19.14
C SER A 159 1.88 5.47 19.77
N PRO A 160 2.83 6.21 19.16
CA PRO A 160 3.12 7.55 19.62
C PRO A 160 1.82 8.37 19.64
N LYS A 161 1.57 9.06 20.76
CA LYS A 161 0.39 9.90 20.97
C LYS A 161 0.10 10.71 19.73
N ARG A 162 -1.14 10.63 19.24
CA ARG A 162 -1.55 11.39 18.05
C ARG A 162 -1.31 12.87 18.26
N ILE A 163 -0.63 13.49 17.31
CA ILE A 163 -0.47 14.93 17.26
C ILE A 163 -1.73 15.50 16.64
N SER A 164 -2.58 16.12 17.45
CA SER A 164 -3.89 16.63 17.03
C SER A 164 -4.08 18.11 17.32
N SER A 165 -3.10 18.74 17.96
CA SER A 165 -3.13 20.16 18.30
C SER A 165 -1.76 20.80 18.14
N PHE A 166 -1.70 22.13 18.04
CA PHE A 166 -0.44 22.87 18.04
C PHE A 166 0.35 22.70 19.36
N ALA A 167 -0.32 22.46 20.47
CA ALA A 167 0.34 22.14 21.73
C ALA A 167 1.06 20.77 21.66
N ASP A 168 0.49 19.80 20.96
CA ASP A 168 1.14 18.50 20.71
C ASP A 168 2.37 18.66 19.82
N ILE A 169 2.33 19.55 18.81
CA ILE A 169 3.52 19.87 17.99
C ILE A 169 4.63 20.41 18.86
N LYS A 170 4.33 21.37 19.75
CA LYS A 170 5.31 21.91 20.66
C LYS A 170 5.94 20.82 21.51
N SER A 171 5.13 20.00 22.15
CA SER A 171 5.58 18.88 22.99
C SER A 171 6.43 17.88 22.20
N TYR A 172 6.05 17.61 20.96
CA TYR A 172 6.81 16.75 20.06
C TYR A 172 8.19 17.33 19.71
N VAL A 173 8.23 18.62 19.34
CA VAL A 173 9.49 19.30 19.01
C VAL A 173 10.41 19.35 20.23
N ASP A 174 9.91 19.77 21.39
CA ASP A 174 10.68 19.83 22.63
C ASP A 174 11.32 18.48 22.98
N LYS A 175 10.61 17.37 22.73
CA LYS A 175 11.10 16.01 23.00
C LYS A 175 12.14 15.51 21.99
N HIS A 176 12.04 15.93 20.73
CA HIS A 176 12.83 15.39 19.62
C HIS A 176 13.85 16.38 19.03
N SER A 177 14.11 17.48 19.73
CA SER A 177 15.08 18.50 19.31
C SER A 177 16.16 18.65 20.40
N PRO A 178 17.23 17.82 20.36
CA PRO A 178 18.28 17.88 21.35
C PRO A 178 19.12 19.15 21.28
N GLU A 179 19.24 19.75 20.08
CA GLU A 179 20.05 20.94 19.84
C GLU A 179 19.18 22.20 19.83
N ALA A 180 19.80 23.35 20.20
CA ALA A 180 19.08 24.62 20.32
C ALA A 180 18.54 25.13 18.97
N GLU A 181 19.26 24.81 17.88
CA GLU A 181 18.88 25.22 16.51
C GLU A 181 17.62 24.49 16.01
N ASP A 182 17.39 23.29 16.52
CA ASP A 182 16.23 22.45 16.16
C ASP A 182 14.97 22.78 16.97
N LYS A 183 15.09 23.63 18.01
CA LYS A 183 13.96 24.06 18.84
C LYS A 183 13.13 25.12 18.14
N LEU A 184 11.89 25.24 18.60
CA LEU A 184 11.00 26.34 18.15
C LEU A 184 11.61 27.69 18.52
N GLN A 185 11.52 28.61 17.59
CA GLN A 185 11.96 29.99 17.72
C GLN A 185 10.76 30.94 17.54
N GLU A 186 10.88 32.15 18.10
CA GLU A 186 9.87 33.18 17.92
C GLU A 186 9.65 33.46 16.43
N GLY A 187 8.39 33.49 16.03
CA GLY A 187 8.00 33.67 14.65
C GLY A 187 7.93 32.38 13.81
N ASP A 188 8.31 31.21 14.34
CA ASP A 188 8.11 29.93 13.63
C ASP A 188 6.61 29.69 13.39
N ILE A 189 6.26 29.24 12.19
CA ILE A 189 4.89 28.95 11.81
C ILE A 189 4.71 27.45 11.68
N ALA A 190 3.80 26.87 12.47
CA ALA A 190 3.38 25.50 12.30
C ALA A 190 2.14 25.43 11.43
N VAL A 191 2.14 24.52 10.46
CA VAL A 191 0.98 24.25 9.59
C VAL A 191 0.57 22.80 9.75
N PHE A 192 -0.68 22.56 10.11
CA PHE A 192 -1.35 21.29 10.00
C PHE A 192 -1.98 21.14 8.62
N ARG A 193 -1.81 19.98 7.99
CA ARG A 193 -2.49 19.62 6.74
C ARG A 193 -3.24 18.31 6.96
N ILE A 194 -4.56 18.35 6.90
CA ILE A 194 -5.45 17.25 7.22
C ILE A 194 -6.27 16.91 5.96
N PRO A 195 -6.10 15.72 5.37
CA PRO A 195 -6.94 15.29 4.27
C PRO A 195 -8.37 15.04 4.74
N SER A 196 -9.36 15.30 3.89
CA SER A 196 -10.72 14.86 4.12
C SER A 196 -10.82 13.33 4.16
N GLU A 197 -11.92 12.79 4.68
CA GLU A 197 -12.14 11.33 4.78
C GLU A 197 -12.03 10.61 3.42
N ASP A 198 -12.52 11.24 2.35
CA ASP A 198 -12.41 10.73 0.98
C ASP A 198 -11.04 11.05 0.32
N GLY A 199 -10.22 11.87 0.99
CA GLY A 199 -8.90 12.28 0.53
C GLY A 199 -8.88 13.18 -0.70
N THR A 200 -9.99 13.86 -1.01
CA THR A 200 -10.09 14.78 -2.17
C THR A 200 -9.71 16.21 -1.81
N ILE A 201 -9.79 16.58 -0.54
CA ILE A 201 -9.50 17.92 -0.05
C ILE A 201 -8.46 17.83 1.06
N ILE A 202 -7.55 18.79 1.11
CA ILE A 202 -6.69 19.05 2.26
C ILE A 202 -7.13 20.36 2.89
N GLU A 203 -7.44 20.32 4.18
CA GLU A 203 -7.59 21.49 5.03
C GLU A 203 -6.24 21.83 5.65
N SER A 204 -5.82 23.09 5.55
CA SER A 204 -4.60 23.59 6.17
C SER A 204 -4.96 24.57 7.27
N ARG A 205 -4.37 24.39 8.47
CA ARG A 205 -4.50 25.30 9.61
C ARG A 205 -3.10 25.72 10.03
N ALA A 206 -2.91 27.00 10.27
CA ALA A 206 -1.63 27.59 10.65
C ALA A 206 -1.68 28.19 12.06
N ALA A 207 -0.53 28.25 12.72
CA ALA A 207 -0.33 28.95 13.97
C ALA A 207 1.07 29.50 14.06
N VAL A 208 1.22 30.71 14.57
CA VAL A 208 2.50 31.39 14.78
C VAL A 208 2.97 31.11 16.21
N PHE A 209 4.24 30.80 16.38
CA PHE A 209 4.86 30.59 17.69
C PHE A 209 5.34 31.92 18.27
N THR A 210 4.68 32.33 19.37
CA THR A 210 4.99 33.59 20.06
C THR A 210 4.83 33.38 21.56
N ASP A 211 5.70 33.99 22.36
CA ASP A 211 5.68 33.91 23.82
C ASP A 211 5.61 32.45 24.34
N GLY A 212 6.35 31.57 23.69
CA GLY A 212 6.46 30.14 24.08
C GLY A 212 5.24 29.28 23.78
N LYS A 213 4.27 29.75 22.99
CA LYS A 213 3.06 28.99 22.57
C LYS A 213 2.71 29.28 21.12
N PHE A 214 1.93 28.37 20.51
CA PHE A 214 1.33 28.60 19.21
C PHE A 214 0.00 29.36 19.37
N THR A 215 -0.18 30.42 18.58
CA THR A 215 -1.43 31.15 18.43
C THR A 215 -1.94 30.93 17.00
N GLU A 216 -3.15 30.40 16.87
CA GLU A 216 -3.73 30.12 15.54
C GLU A 216 -3.93 31.42 14.76
N ASP A 217 -3.46 31.40 13.52
CA ASP A 217 -3.66 32.43 12.52
C ASP A 217 -3.86 31.74 11.17
N ASN A 218 -5.11 31.68 10.74
CA ASN A 218 -5.52 31.07 9.47
C ASN A 218 -5.83 32.15 8.42
N SER A 219 -5.22 33.34 8.57
CA SER A 219 -5.42 34.43 7.62
C SER A 219 -4.94 34.04 6.20
N ILE A 220 -5.64 34.56 5.20
CA ILE A 220 -5.28 34.34 3.79
C ILE A 220 -3.87 34.87 3.53
N GLU A 221 -3.53 36.01 4.12
CA GLU A 221 -2.21 36.66 3.97
C GLU A 221 -1.09 35.76 4.48
N LEU A 222 -1.27 35.10 5.63
CA LEU A 222 -0.27 34.16 6.16
C LEU A 222 -0.15 32.92 5.27
N MET A 223 -1.27 32.35 4.84
CA MET A 223 -1.27 31.17 3.97
C MET A 223 -0.65 31.47 2.61
N ASP A 224 -1.00 32.59 1.99
CA ASP A 224 -0.42 33.03 0.71
C ASP A 224 1.10 33.25 0.83
N SER A 225 1.57 33.84 1.95
CA SER A 225 3.00 34.04 2.20
C SER A 225 3.78 32.72 2.29
N LEU A 226 3.13 31.63 2.71
CA LEU A 226 3.67 30.27 2.71
C LEU A 226 3.49 29.55 1.36
N GLY A 227 2.86 30.19 0.36
CA GLY A 227 2.50 29.55 -0.91
C GLY A 227 1.44 28.45 -0.76
N MET A 228 0.53 28.61 0.20
CA MET A 228 -0.49 27.64 0.54
C MET A 228 -1.90 28.23 0.45
N SER A 229 -2.87 27.38 0.19
CA SER A 229 -4.28 27.72 0.35
C SER A 229 -4.84 27.06 1.61
N PRO A 230 -5.81 27.68 2.32
CA PRO A 230 -6.45 27.07 3.47
C PRO A 230 -7.16 25.75 3.12
N VAL A 231 -7.65 25.65 1.89
CA VAL A 231 -8.30 24.45 1.34
C VAL A 231 -7.76 24.21 -0.06
N GLU A 232 -7.29 23.02 -0.33
CA GLU A 232 -6.76 22.62 -1.64
C GLU A 232 -7.53 21.40 -2.15
N ASP A 233 -8.00 21.48 -3.41
CA ASP A 233 -8.52 20.29 -4.10
C ASP A 233 -7.37 19.36 -4.45
N MET A 234 -7.49 18.12 -4.01
CA MET A 234 -6.53 17.08 -4.36
C MET A 234 -7.00 16.30 -5.59
N PRO A 235 -6.11 15.92 -6.48
CA PRO A 235 -6.49 15.00 -7.54
C PRO A 235 -7.03 13.70 -6.91
N PRO A 236 -8.05 13.08 -7.51
CA PRO A 236 -8.63 11.84 -6.99
C PRO A 236 -7.53 10.79 -6.81
N LYS A 237 -7.65 9.99 -5.74
CA LYS A 237 -6.72 8.90 -5.46
C LYS A 237 -6.57 8.02 -6.72
N PRO A 238 -5.35 7.77 -7.19
CA PRO A 238 -5.15 6.93 -8.36
C PRO A 238 -5.74 5.53 -8.09
N PHE A 239 -6.35 4.94 -9.11
CA PHE A 239 -6.92 3.60 -9.03
C PHE A 239 -5.90 2.60 -8.44
N ASN A 240 -6.35 1.84 -7.44
CA ASN A 240 -5.58 0.81 -6.76
C ASN A 240 -6.38 -0.49 -6.70
N VAL A 241 -5.75 -1.60 -7.08
CA VAL A 241 -6.43 -2.92 -7.12
C VAL A 241 -6.79 -3.42 -5.72
N TYR A 242 -5.97 -3.14 -4.70
CA TYR A 242 -6.25 -3.54 -3.32
C TYR A 242 -7.50 -2.86 -2.78
N ASP A 243 -7.61 -1.54 -2.98
CA ASP A 243 -8.77 -0.77 -2.56
C ASP A 243 -10.04 -1.21 -3.32
N ASP A 244 -9.94 -1.47 -4.63
CA ASP A 244 -11.04 -1.94 -5.47
C ASP A 244 -11.57 -3.31 -5.00
N ILE A 245 -10.66 -4.24 -4.67
CA ILE A 245 -11.04 -5.56 -4.13
C ILE A 245 -11.72 -5.40 -2.76
N ARG A 246 -11.16 -4.60 -1.85
CA ARG A 246 -11.75 -4.35 -0.54
C ARG A 246 -13.16 -3.79 -0.69
N SER A 247 -13.32 -2.71 -1.45
CA SER A 247 -14.63 -2.07 -1.66
C SER A 247 -15.66 -3.05 -2.20
N LYS A 248 -15.32 -3.82 -3.21
CA LYS A 248 -16.24 -4.81 -3.81
C LYS A 248 -16.59 -5.95 -2.85
N LEU A 249 -15.65 -6.43 -2.05
CA LEU A 249 -15.95 -7.46 -1.05
C LEU A 249 -16.87 -6.91 0.06
N VAL A 250 -16.68 -5.66 0.47
CA VAL A 250 -17.55 -4.98 1.43
C VAL A 250 -18.96 -4.77 0.85
N GLU A 251 -19.06 -4.35 -0.41
CA GLU A 251 -20.35 -4.24 -1.13
C GLU A 251 -21.10 -5.57 -1.21
N LEU A 252 -20.37 -6.69 -1.35
CA LEU A 252 -20.94 -8.04 -1.30
C LEU A 252 -21.33 -8.51 0.11
N GLY A 253 -20.96 -7.77 1.16
CA GLY A 253 -21.33 -8.04 2.54
C GLY A 253 -20.23 -8.67 3.41
N VAL A 254 -18.97 -8.68 2.96
CA VAL A 254 -17.83 -9.06 3.81
C VAL A 254 -17.53 -7.89 4.77
N PRO A 255 -17.52 -8.10 6.10
CA PRO A 255 -17.17 -7.05 7.04
C PRO A 255 -15.76 -6.51 6.77
N GLU A 256 -15.60 -5.19 6.69
CA GLU A 256 -14.32 -4.56 6.39
C GLU A 256 -13.21 -4.98 7.36
N LYS A 257 -13.55 -5.12 8.65
CA LYS A 257 -12.63 -5.60 9.70
C LYS A 257 -12.10 -7.02 9.49
N GLU A 258 -12.69 -7.82 8.62
CA GLU A 258 -12.23 -9.17 8.28
C GLU A 258 -11.31 -9.18 7.04
N ILE A 259 -11.03 -8.00 6.45
CA ILE A 259 -10.14 -7.80 5.31
C ILE A 259 -8.92 -7.01 5.76
N ALA A 260 -7.72 -7.49 5.45
CA ALA A 260 -6.47 -6.83 5.81
C ALA A 260 -5.53 -6.71 4.60
N PHE A 261 -4.67 -5.70 4.63
CA PHE A 261 -3.54 -5.55 3.70
C PHE A 261 -2.24 -5.75 4.48
N ILE A 262 -1.37 -6.65 4.03
CA ILE A 262 -0.07 -6.89 4.67
C ILE A 262 0.78 -5.61 4.76
N HIS A 263 0.51 -4.64 3.89
CA HIS A 263 1.26 -3.39 3.80
C HIS A 263 0.99 -2.44 4.98
N ASP A 264 -0.12 -2.64 5.70
CA ASP A 264 -0.48 -1.86 6.89
C ASP A 264 0.27 -2.37 8.14
N TYR A 265 0.97 -3.51 8.02
CA TYR A 265 1.70 -4.19 9.09
C TYR A 265 3.20 -4.18 8.79
N ASP A 266 3.89 -3.12 9.16
CA ASP A 266 5.29 -2.84 8.79
C ASP A 266 6.32 -3.45 9.76
N THR A 267 5.95 -3.71 11.03
CA THR A 267 6.83 -4.33 12.02
C THR A 267 6.60 -5.85 12.17
N ALA A 268 7.58 -6.55 12.73
CA ALA A 268 7.49 -7.99 12.97
C ALA A 268 6.35 -8.33 13.96
N GLU A 269 6.18 -7.50 15.00
CA GLU A 269 5.14 -7.65 16.02
C GLU A 269 3.75 -7.50 15.41
N LYS A 270 3.53 -6.46 14.61
CA LYS A 270 2.26 -6.23 13.91
C LYS A 270 1.93 -7.39 12.96
N LYS A 271 2.92 -7.88 12.20
CA LYS A 271 2.73 -9.06 11.33
C LYS A 271 2.36 -10.30 12.11
N GLN A 272 3.01 -10.53 13.26
CA GLN A 272 2.67 -11.67 14.11
C GLN A 272 1.25 -11.56 14.66
N ALA A 273 0.83 -10.36 15.08
CA ALA A 273 -0.55 -10.10 15.50
C ALA A 273 -1.56 -10.39 14.39
N LEU A 274 -1.29 -9.92 13.15
CA LEU A 274 -2.11 -10.22 11.97
C LEU A 274 -2.21 -11.73 11.72
N PHE A 275 -1.09 -12.46 11.79
CA PHE A 275 -1.11 -13.91 11.56
C PHE A 275 -1.89 -14.65 12.65
N ASN A 276 -1.82 -14.19 13.89
CA ASN A 276 -2.66 -14.73 14.98
C ASN A 276 -4.15 -14.49 14.69
N GLN A 277 -4.53 -13.29 14.21
CA GLN A 277 -5.90 -12.97 13.81
C GLN A 277 -6.38 -13.80 12.61
N MET A 278 -5.50 -14.15 11.68
CA MET A 278 -5.83 -15.09 10.60
C MET A 278 -6.02 -16.51 11.15
N ASN A 279 -5.14 -16.97 12.02
CA ASN A 279 -5.24 -18.30 12.63
C ASN A 279 -6.48 -18.45 13.52
N SER A 280 -6.96 -17.38 14.18
CA SER A 280 -8.26 -17.36 14.90
C SER A 280 -9.45 -17.25 13.93
N GLY A 281 -9.25 -16.70 12.73
CA GLY A 281 -10.27 -16.41 11.73
C GLY A 281 -10.95 -15.05 11.94
N ASP A 282 -10.34 -14.14 12.70
CA ASP A 282 -10.82 -12.76 12.84
C ASP A 282 -10.58 -11.96 11.57
N ILE A 283 -9.41 -12.14 10.94
CA ILE A 283 -9.13 -11.70 9.57
C ILE A 283 -9.31 -12.91 8.64
N ARG A 284 -10.22 -12.81 7.68
CA ARG A 284 -10.56 -13.90 6.77
C ARG A 284 -10.02 -13.72 5.35
N VAL A 285 -9.73 -12.48 4.95
CA VAL A 285 -9.15 -12.17 3.64
C VAL A 285 -7.92 -11.29 3.84
N LEU A 286 -6.75 -11.79 3.42
CA LEU A 286 -5.52 -11.03 3.42
C LEU A 286 -5.10 -10.74 1.98
N LEU A 287 -4.79 -9.48 1.68
CA LEU A 287 -4.17 -9.08 0.43
C LEU A 287 -2.69 -8.76 0.67
N GLY A 288 -1.82 -9.26 -0.19
CA GLY A 288 -0.39 -9.02 -0.05
C GLY A 288 0.41 -9.23 -1.33
N SER A 289 1.63 -8.71 -1.33
CA SER A 289 2.59 -9.01 -2.39
C SER A 289 3.36 -10.29 -2.08
N THR A 290 3.84 -10.97 -3.13
CA THR A 290 4.69 -12.16 -3.00
C THR A 290 5.91 -11.88 -2.12
N ALA A 291 6.50 -10.68 -2.23
CA ALA A 291 7.66 -10.29 -1.42
C ALA A 291 7.35 -10.19 0.08
N LYS A 292 6.14 -9.74 0.47
CA LYS A 292 5.77 -9.57 1.88
C LYS A 292 5.09 -10.79 2.50
N CYS A 293 4.40 -11.60 1.69
CA CYS A 293 3.66 -12.79 2.14
C CYS A 293 4.30 -14.11 1.71
N GLY A 294 5.33 -14.09 0.85
CA GLY A 294 5.91 -15.31 0.27
C GLY A 294 6.85 -16.10 1.19
N ALA A 295 7.31 -15.52 2.30
CA ALA A 295 8.25 -16.18 3.20
C ALA A 295 7.95 -15.87 4.68
N GLY A 296 8.07 -16.88 5.55
CA GLY A 296 7.99 -16.71 7.00
C GLY A 296 6.59 -16.40 7.55
N MET A 297 5.55 -16.67 6.78
CA MET A 297 4.17 -16.42 7.20
C MET A 297 3.60 -17.63 7.96
N ASN A 298 3.29 -17.45 9.23
CA ASN A 298 2.65 -18.49 10.07
C ASN A 298 1.15 -18.21 10.25
N ALA A 299 0.40 -18.31 9.13
CA ALA A 299 -1.04 -18.02 9.08
C ALA A 299 -1.84 -19.17 8.42
N GLN A 300 -1.42 -20.42 8.63
CA GLN A 300 -1.90 -21.56 7.87
C GLN A 300 -3.09 -22.28 8.52
N ALA A 301 -3.32 -22.11 9.83
CA ALA A 301 -4.24 -22.92 10.61
C ALA A 301 -5.68 -23.00 10.04
N LYS A 302 -6.12 -21.92 9.40
CA LYS A 302 -7.47 -21.86 8.77
C LYS A 302 -7.41 -21.50 7.29
N MET A 303 -6.22 -21.49 6.68
CA MET A 303 -6.07 -21.11 5.28
C MET A 303 -6.57 -22.20 4.35
N ILE A 304 -7.50 -21.85 3.48
CA ILE A 304 -8.15 -22.79 2.55
C ILE A 304 -7.93 -22.44 1.08
N ALA A 305 -7.63 -21.20 0.78
CA ALA A 305 -7.45 -20.77 -0.61
C ALA A 305 -6.38 -19.68 -0.78
N LEU A 306 -5.69 -19.77 -1.91
CA LEU A 306 -4.72 -18.81 -2.41
C LEU A 306 -5.15 -18.34 -3.78
N HIS A 307 -5.15 -17.02 -3.98
CA HIS A 307 -5.51 -16.41 -5.25
C HIS A 307 -4.30 -15.64 -5.80
N HIS A 308 -3.83 -16.02 -6.98
CA HIS A 308 -2.76 -15.32 -7.67
C HIS A 308 -3.35 -14.46 -8.79
N LEU A 309 -3.35 -13.14 -8.62
CA LEU A 309 -3.89 -12.20 -9.61
C LEU A 309 -2.90 -11.90 -10.72
N ASP A 310 -1.62 -11.79 -10.38
CA ASP A 310 -0.55 -11.55 -11.33
C ASP A 310 0.60 -12.55 -11.12
N ALA A 311 1.36 -12.78 -12.17
CA ALA A 311 2.53 -13.64 -12.10
C ALA A 311 3.70 -12.85 -11.50
N PRO A 312 4.44 -13.42 -10.54
CA PRO A 312 5.67 -12.82 -10.04
C PRO A 312 6.71 -12.72 -11.17
N LEU A 313 7.65 -11.78 -11.04
CA LEU A 313 8.72 -11.59 -12.03
C LEU A 313 9.68 -12.78 -12.10
N ARG A 314 9.83 -13.51 -11.00
CA ARG A 314 10.73 -14.66 -10.90
C ARG A 314 9.92 -15.95 -10.72
N PRO A 315 10.12 -16.96 -11.57
CA PRO A 315 9.44 -18.26 -11.42
C PRO A 315 9.67 -18.93 -10.07
N SER A 316 10.82 -18.65 -9.41
CA SER A 316 11.15 -19.16 -8.08
C SER A 316 10.21 -18.61 -6.98
N GLU A 317 9.69 -17.40 -7.15
CA GLU A 317 8.79 -16.76 -6.19
C GLU A 317 7.40 -17.42 -6.20
N ASP A 318 6.92 -17.87 -7.35
CA ASP A 318 5.67 -18.64 -7.47
C ASP A 318 5.76 -19.98 -6.72
N GLY A 319 6.88 -20.70 -6.91
CA GLY A 319 7.14 -21.95 -6.20
C GLY A 319 7.36 -21.75 -4.69
N GLN A 320 7.86 -20.59 -4.26
CA GLN A 320 8.12 -20.29 -2.87
C GLN A 320 6.84 -19.89 -2.13
N SER A 321 5.96 -19.09 -2.73
CA SER A 321 4.66 -18.76 -2.17
C SER A 321 3.78 -20.00 -1.98
N LYS A 322 3.79 -20.92 -2.93
CA LYS A 322 3.07 -22.20 -2.83
C LYS A 322 3.64 -23.12 -1.74
N ARG A 323 4.98 -23.17 -1.57
CA ARG A 323 5.63 -24.04 -0.56
C ARG A 323 5.46 -23.52 0.86
N ASN A 324 5.54 -22.21 1.08
CA ASN A 324 5.50 -21.63 2.42
C ASN A 324 4.12 -21.63 3.06
N ILE A 325 3.09 -21.94 2.30
CA ILE A 325 1.70 -22.00 2.77
C ILE A 325 1.22 -23.47 2.93
N LEU A 326 1.96 -24.40 2.35
CA LEU A 326 1.65 -25.83 2.35
C LEU A 326 2.47 -26.64 3.38
N VAL A 327 3.14 -25.98 4.34
CA VAL A 327 3.94 -26.66 5.39
C VAL A 327 3.24 -26.62 6.73
#